data_92062fcd0c7a8caea79bc3f0510adda5
#
_entry.id   92062fcd0c7a8caea79bc3f0510adda5
#
_cell.length_a   1.000
_cell.length_b   1.000
_cell.length_c   1.000
_cell.angle_alpha   90.00
_cell.angle_beta   90.00
_cell.angle_gamma   90.00
#
_symmetry.space_group_name_H-M   'P 1'
#
loop_
_entity.id
_entity.type
_entity.pdbx_description
1 polymer ?
#
loop_
_entity_poly.entity_id
_entity_poly.type
_entity_poly.pdbx_seq_one_letter_code
_entity_poly.pdbx_strand_id
1 'polypeptide(L)'
;MPETTTNNEVYQPMTFDAIKIGLASPEKIREWSHGEVKKPETINYRTLKPEKDGLFCERIFGPSKDWECHCGKYKKIRYKGVVCDRCGVEVTKSSVRRERMGHIELAAPVSHIWYFKGIPSRMGLILDLSPRTLEKVLYFANYIVLDPGATDLSKKQVLTEKEYQEAKEKWGNAFRAGMGAESIKELLEEIDMEKESEELKRGLKESTGQKRG
;
A
#
# COMPACT_ATOMS: atom_id res chain seq x y z
N MET A 1 3.47 29.07 49.58
CA MET A 1 3.92 27.82 49.01
C MET A 1 2.82 27.23 48.17
N PRO A 2 2.93 27.14 46.87
CA PRO A 2 1.90 26.49 46.05
C PRO A 2 2.13 25.00 46.03
N GLU A 3 1.07 24.25 46.29
CA GLU A 3 1.00 22.79 46.29
C GLU A 3 1.37 22.21 44.92
N THR A 4 2.35 21.34 44.90
CA THR A 4 2.70 20.53 43.74
C THR A 4 1.65 19.44 43.58
N THR A 5 0.69 19.62 42.70
CA THR A 5 -0.18 18.57 42.22
C THR A 5 0.64 17.61 41.34
N THR A 6 1.12 16.54 41.92
CA THR A 6 1.64 15.39 41.17
C THR A 6 0.48 14.70 40.49
N ASN A 7 0.29 14.91 39.19
CA ASN A 7 -0.55 14.06 38.36
C ASN A 7 0.09 12.66 38.30
N ASN A 8 -0.27 11.82 39.23
CA ASN A 8 -0.15 10.37 39.11
C ASN A 8 -1.22 9.94 38.10
N GLU A 9 -0.90 9.95 36.81
CA GLU A 9 -1.64 9.16 35.83
C GLU A 9 -1.45 7.70 36.23
N VAL A 10 -2.44 7.16 36.90
CA VAL A 10 -2.52 5.73 37.22
C VAL A 10 -2.56 4.99 35.88
N TYR A 11 -1.47 4.36 35.53
CA TYR A 11 -1.36 3.48 34.37
C TYR A 11 -2.36 2.32 34.59
N GLN A 12 -3.56 2.46 34.03
CA GLN A 12 -4.52 1.36 34.00
C GLN A 12 -4.04 0.40 32.90
N PRO A 13 -3.66 -0.84 33.26
CA PRO A 13 -3.31 -1.82 32.25
C PRO A 13 -4.54 -2.05 31.38
N MET A 14 -4.45 -1.80 30.08
CA MET A 14 -5.51 -2.14 29.15
C MET A 14 -5.67 -3.65 29.15
N THR A 15 -6.75 -4.13 29.73
CA THR A 15 -7.14 -5.53 29.66
C THR A 15 -7.83 -5.78 28.32
N PHE A 16 -7.38 -6.79 27.60
CA PHE A 16 -7.99 -7.22 26.34
C PHE A 16 -8.06 -8.75 26.30
N ASP A 17 -9.12 -9.26 25.68
CA ASP A 17 -9.35 -10.71 25.55
C ASP A 17 -8.67 -11.31 24.33
N ALA A 18 -8.42 -10.49 23.30
CA ALA A 18 -7.82 -10.94 22.06
C ALA A 18 -7.04 -9.83 21.35
N ILE A 19 -6.04 -10.24 20.57
CA ILE A 19 -5.28 -9.37 19.66
C ILE A 19 -5.59 -9.80 18.23
N LYS A 20 -6.04 -8.84 17.39
CA LYS A 20 -6.21 -9.03 15.95
C LYS A 20 -5.05 -8.42 15.20
N ILE A 21 -4.31 -9.24 14.45
CA ILE A 21 -3.23 -8.80 13.56
C ILE A 21 -3.74 -8.80 12.13
N GLY A 22 -3.54 -7.70 11.41
CA GLY A 22 -3.96 -7.56 10.03
C GLY A 22 -3.14 -6.49 9.31
N LEU A 23 -3.37 -6.36 8.00
CA LEU A 23 -2.77 -5.28 7.20
C LEU A 23 -3.57 -4.00 7.40
N ALA A 24 -2.87 -2.86 7.48
CA ALA A 24 -3.50 -1.56 7.46
C ALA A 24 -3.96 -1.23 6.03
N SER A 25 -5.17 -0.68 5.90
CA SER A 25 -5.63 -0.14 4.62
C SER A 25 -4.89 1.14 4.25
N PRO A 26 -4.86 1.56 2.96
CA PRO A 26 -4.28 2.83 2.54
C PRO A 26 -4.86 4.03 3.29
N GLU A 27 -6.18 4.02 3.56
CA GLU A 27 -6.88 5.07 4.32
C GLU A 27 -6.35 5.14 5.75
N LYS A 28 -6.14 3.99 6.39
CA LYS A 28 -5.61 3.92 7.75
C LYS A 28 -4.16 4.42 7.82
N ILE A 29 -3.36 4.12 6.81
CA ILE A 29 -1.99 4.64 6.71
C ILE A 29 -2.00 6.17 6.55
N ARG A 30 -2.90 6.73 5.72
CA ARG A 30 -3.04 8.18 5.58
C ARG A 30 -3.51 8.85 6.87
N GLU A 31 -4.40 8.22 7.62
CA GLU A 31 -4.84 8.70 8.93
C GLU A 31 -3.67 8.80 9.94
N TRP A 32 -2.79 7.82 9.96
CA TRP A 32 -1.61 7.83 10.84
C TRP A 32 -0.50 8.77 10.36
N SER A 33 -0.50 9.13 9.10
CA SER A 33 0.56 9.89 8.47
C SER A 33 0.51 11.37 8.84
N HIS A 34 1.67 11.95 9.10
CA HIS A 34 1.84 13.39 9.31
C HIS A 34 2.11 14.17 8.01
N GLY A 35 2.17 13.48 6.88
CA GLY A 35 2.30 14.09 5.56
C GLY A 35 2.91 13.16 4.52
N GLU A 36 2.80 13.58 3.27
CA GLU A 36 3.31 12.87 2.11
C GLU A 36 4.78 13.21 1.85
N VAL A 37 5.59 12.18 1.66
CA VAL A 37 6.98 12.31 1.19
C VAL A 37 6.96 12.34 -0.34
N LYS A 38 7.33 13.48 -0.93
CA LYS A 38 7.26 13.71 -2.38
C LYS A 38 8.60 13.60 -3.10
N LYS A 39 9.70 13.60 -2.35
CA LYS A 39 11.06 13.64 -2.87
C LYS A 39 11.93 12.55 -2.27
N PRO A 40 12.84 11.97 -3.05
CA PRO A 40 13.76 10.94 -2.56
C PRO A 40 14.91 11.49 -1.72
N GLU A 41 15.12 12.82 -1.72
CA GLU A 41 16.21 13.45 -0.99
C GLU A 41 16.07 13.23 0.52
N THR A 42 17.21 13.06 1.17
CA THR A 42 17.31 12.88 2.62
C THR A 42 17.77 14.15 3.32
N ILE A 43 19.06 14.49 3.16
CA ILE A 43 19.69 15.68 3.73
C ILE A 43 20.40 16.47 2.64
N ASN A 44 20.46 17.77 2.82
CA ASN A 44 21.28 18.63 2.00
C ASN A 44 22.75 18.45 2.39
N TYR A 45 23.61 18.05 1.44
CA TYR A 45 25.02 17.75 1.71
C TYR A 45 25.83 18.98 2.15
N ARG A 46 25.38 20.20 1.80
CA ARG A 46 26.06 21.46 2.15
C ARG A 46 25.66 21.96 3.52
N THR A 47 24.37 21.90 3.88
CA THR A 47 23.83 22.43 5.12
C THR A 47 23.67 21.37 6.19
N LEU A 48 23.76 20.08 5.84
CA LEU A 48 23.51 18.89 6.67
C LEU A 48 22.11 18.89 7.33
N LYS A 49 21.17 19.65 6.76
CA LYS A 49 19.78 19.71 7.22
C LYS A 49 18.89 18.83 6.35
N PRO A 50 17.83 18.24 6.93
CA PRO A 50 16.83 17.50 6.17
C PRO A 50 16.19 18.34 5.07
N GLU A 51 16.06 17.77 3.88
CA GLU A 51 15.38 18.42 2.77
C GLU A 51 13.86 18.44 3.00
N LYS A 52 13.23 19.52 2.56
CA LYS A 52 11.79 19.70 2.65
C LYS A 52 11.09 18.68 1.74
N ASP A 53 10.03 18.05 2.24
CA ASP A 53 9.23 17.04 1.57
C ASP A 53 9.99 15.76 1.18
N GLY A 54 11.22 15.61 1.69
CA GLY A 54 12.06 14.43 1.53
C GLY A 54 11.86 13.38 2.62
N LEU A 55 12.65 12.31 2.56
CA LEU A 55 12.55 11.16 3.48
C LEU A 55 12.84 11.50 4.94
N PHE A 56 13.50 12.62 5.22
CA PHE A 56 13.81 13.10 6.60
C PHE A 56 13.16 14.44 6.92
N CYS A 57 12.15 14.86 6.16
CA CYS A 57 11.50 16.14 6.30
C CYS A 57 11.07 16.43 7.75
N GLU A 58 11.53 17.57 8.30
CA GLU A 58 11.19 17.97 9.67
C GLU A 58 9.73 18.38 9.84
N ARG A 59 9.06 18.81 8.76
CA ARG A 59 7.64 19.14 8.77
C ARG A 59 6.76 17.89 8.95
N ILE A 60 7.18 16.76 8.37
CA ILE A 60 6.45 15.48 8.43
C ILE A 60 6.82 14.75 9.72
N PHE A 61 8.10 14.55 9.96
CA PHE A 61 8.58 13.67 11.03
C PHE A 61 8.92 14.41 12.34
N GLY A 62 9.00 15.72 12.32
CA GLY A 62 9.38 16.51 13.48
C GLY A 62 10.81 17.06 13.40
N PRO A 63 11.18 17.94 14.35
CA PRO A 63 12.46 18.65 14.35
C PRO A 63 13.65 17.72 14.60
N SER A 64 14.82 18.05 14.05
CA SER A 64 16.07 17.33 14.28
C SER A 64 16.69 17.64 15.65
N LYS A 65 16.39 18.81 16.21
CA LYS A 65 16.85 19.26 17.54
C LYS A 65 15.66 19.56 18.43
N ASP A 66 15.81 19.24 19.72
CA ASP A 66 14.77 19.52 20.70
C ASP A 66 14.41 21.01 20.75
N TRP A 67 13.12 21.27 20.66
CA TRP A 67 12.53 22.60 20.80
C TRP A 67 13.03 23.64 19.80
N GLU A 68 13.52 23.22 18.64
CA GLU A 68 14.00 24.09 17.57
C GLU A 68 13.30 23.76 16.25
N CYS A 69 12.73 24.78 15.59
CA CYS A 69 12.20 24.60 14.24
C CYS A 69 13.31 24.64 13.19
N HIS A 70 13.06 24.12 11.99
CA HIS A 70 14.06 24.01 10.91
C HIS A 70 14.75 25.35 10.57
N CYS A 71 14.00 26.45 10.49
CA CYS A 71 14.55 27.77 10.13
C CYS A 71 15.19 28.50 11.32
N GLY A 72 15.08 27.99 12.55
CA GLY A 72 15.65 28.59 13.74
C GLY A 72 14.89 29.79 14.31
N LYS A 73 13.69 30.09 13.81
CA LYS A 73 12.86 31.18 14.34
C LYS A 73 12.44 30.92 15.78
N TYR A 74 12.08 29.69 16.09
CA TYR A 74 11.71 29.22 17.42
C TYR A 74 12.73 28.22 17.91
N LYS A 75 13.33 28.47 19.11
CA LYS A 75 14.46 27.69 19.67
C LYS A 75 14.32 27.32 21.13
N LYS A 76 13.19 27.58 21.76
CA LYS A 76 13.04 27.37 23.21
C LYS A 76 11.79 26.59 23.54
N ILE A 77 11.85 25.85 24.67
CA ILE A 77 10.73 25.04 25.19
C ILE A 77 9.44 25.85 25.40
N ARG A 78 9.53 27.16 25.65
CA ARG A 78 8.34 28.04 25.79
C ARG A 78 7.44 28.06 24.54
N TYR A 79 7.97 27.65 23.40
CA TYR A 79 7.24 27.56 22.14
C TYR A 79 6.74 26.14 21.84
N LYS A 80 6.73 25.25 22.84
CA LYS A 80 6.24 23.87 22.69
C LYS A 80 4.87 23.84 22.00
N GLY A 81 4.72 23.00 20.96
CA GLY A 81 3.48 22.81 20.20
C GLY A 81 3.19 23.89 19.16
N VAL A 82 4.01 24.93 19.06
CA VAL A 82 3.85 25.96 18.04
C VAL A 82 4.34 25.41 16.70
N VAL A 83 3.50 25.48 15.68
CA VAL A 83 3.89 25.21 14.29
C VAL A 83 4.47 26.51 13.71
N CYS A 84 5.72 26.43 13.25
CA CYS A 84 6.39 27.59 12.70
C CYS A 84 5.72 28.07 11.41
N ASP A 85 5.28 29.32 11.39
CA ASP A 85 4.66 29.98 10.22
C ASP A 85 5.59 30.07 9.00
N ARG A 86 6.93 30.09 9.22
CA ARG A 86 7.92 30.20 8.16
C ARG A 86 8.31 28.85 7.54
N CYS A 87 8.54 27.83 8.34
CA CYS A 87 9.03 26.53 7.87
C CYS A 87 8.04 25.36 8.07
N GLY A 88 6.93 25.57 8.76
CA GLY A 88 5.90 24.56 9.00
C GLY A 88 6.30 23.44 9.98
N VAL A 89 7.44 23.56 10.64
CA VAL A 89 7.91 22.57 11.60
C VAL A 89 7.35 22.87 12.99
N GLU A 90 6.79 21.86 13.63
CA GLU A 90 6.31 21.94 15.00
C GLU A 90 7.47 21.95 15.99
N VAL A 91 7.40 22.83 16.99
CA VAL A 91 8.40 22.91 18.05
C VAL A 91 8.12 21.86 19.12
N THR A 92 8.81 20.73 19.04
CA THR A 92 8.66 19.61 19.96
C THR A 92 9.99 18.91 20.18
N LYS A 93 9.99 17.81 20.94
CA LYS A 93 11.20 17.00 21.12
C LYS A 93 11.56 16.26 19.83
N SER A 94 12.82 16.10 19.56
CA SER A 94 13.34 15.33 18.41
C SER A 94 12.98 13.84 18.46
N SER A 95 12.68 13.30 19.65
CA SER A 95 12.25 11.90 19.84
C SER A 95 10.99 11.54 19.04
N VAL A 96 10.10 12.52 18.76
CA VAL A 96 8.89 12.29 17.94
C VAL A 96 9.21 11.79 16.53
N ARG A 97 10.41 12.00 16.02
CA ARG A 97 10.87 11.48 14.74
C ARG A 97 10.91 9.96 14.67
N ARG A 98 10.97 9.27 15.81
CA ARG A 98 10.91 7.80 15.91
C ARG A 98 9.50 7.26 15.97
N GLU A 99 8.51 8.12 16.20
CA GLU A 99 7.11 7.74 16.40
C GLU A 99 6.22 8.15 15.22
N ARG A 100 6.53 9.29 14.60
CA ARG A 100 5.72 9.84 13.51
C ARG A 100 5.92 9.07 12.22
N MET A 101 4.81 8.73 11.59
CA MET A 101 4.76 8.12 10.27
C MET A 101 4.51 9.18 9.19
N GLY A 102 5.13 9.00 8.03
CA GLY A 102 4.76 9.64 6.78
C GLY A 102 4.30 8.59 5.80
N HIS A 103 3.81 8.99 4.63
CA HIS A 103 3.43 8.07 3.56
C HIS A 103 3.99 8.53 2.22
N ILE A 104 4.03 7.60 1.29
CA ILE A 104 4.38 7.83 -0.12
C ILE A 104 3.20 7.36 -0.94
N GLU A 105 2.63 8.25 -1.76
CA GLU A 105 1.62 7.87 -2.74
C GLU A 105 2.29 7.15 -3.92
N LEU A 106 1.78 5.97 -4.24
CA LEU A 106 2.28 5.20 -5.37
C LEU A 106 1.60 5.66 -6.67
N ALA A 107 2.37 5.71 -7.77
CA ALA A 107 1.84 6.08 -9.09
C ALA A 107 0.87 5.03 -9.66
N ALA A 108 0.99 3.76 -9.24
CA ALA A 108 0.14 2.64 -9.63
C ALA A 108 -0.04 1.68 -8.47
N PRO A 109 -1.12 0.89 -8.43
CA PRO A 109 -1.32 -0.16 -7.44
C PRO A 109 -0.18 -1.18 -7.47
N VAL A 110 0.18 -1.71 -6.30
CA VAL A 110 1.19 -2.74 -6.13
C VAL A 110 0.60 -3.91 -5.37
N SER A 111 0.84 -5.14 -5.83
CA SER A 111 0.40 -6.35 -5.16
C SER A 111 1.21 -6.63 -3.91
N HIS A 112 0.52 -6.97 -2.81
CA HIS A 112 1.18 -7.36 -1.57
C HIS A 112 1.82 -8.75 -1.71
N ILE A 113 3.09 -8.84 -1.35
CA ILE A 113 3.91 -10.05 -1.54
C ILE A 113 3.36 -11.30 -0.81
N TRP A 114 2.69 -11.12 0.33
CA TRP A 114 2.12 -12.24 1.08
C TRP A 114 1.04 -12.99 0.31
N TYR A 115 0.25 -12.28 -0.50
CA TYR A 115 -0.81 -12.89 -1.31
C TYR A 115 -0.31 -13.40 -2.66
N PHE A 116 0.79 -12.84 -3.14
CA PHE A 116 1.39 -13.20 -4.42
C PHE A 116 2.41 -14.35 -4.30
N LYS A 117 3.45 -14.18 -3.46
CA LYS A 117 4.57 -15.14 -3.33
C LYS A 117 4.41 -16.16 -2.19
N GLY A 118 3.25 -16.22 -1.56
CA GLY A 118 2.93 -17.31 -0.62
C GLY A 118 2.93 -18.67 -1.30
N ILE A 119 3.17 -19.72 -0.54
CA ILE A 119 3.05 -21.10 -1.02
C ILE A 119 1.93 -21.79 -0.23
N PRO A 120 0.77 -22.03 -0.83
CA PRO A 120 0.34 -21.65 -2.20
C PRO A 120 0.02 -20.16 -2.34
N SER A 121 0.16 -19.63 -3.56
CA SER A 121 -0.23 -18.24 -3.87
C SER A 121 -1.74 -18.05 -3.71
N ARG A 122 -2.16 -17.20 -2.79
CA ARG A 122 -3.58 -16.94 -2.55
C ARG A 122 -4.27 -16.30 -3.75
N MET A 123 -3.61 -15.32 -4.38
CA MET A 123 -4.11 -14.68 -5.60
C MET A 123 -4.18 -15.66 -6.76
N GLY A 124 -3.15 -16.50 -6.91
CA GLY A 124 -3.12 -17.53 -7.96
C GLY A 124 -4.25 -18.54 -7.81
N LEU A 125 -4.55 -18.99 -6.60
CA LEU A 125 -5.66 -19.93 -6.33
C LEU A 125 -7.02 -19.32 -6.66
N ILE A 126 -7.29 -18.10 -6.20
CA ILE A 126 -8.59 -17.43 -6.42
C ILE A 126 -8.83 -17.13 -7.89
N LEU A 127 -7.78 -16.71 -8.62
CA LEU A 127 -7.86 -16.38 -10.04
C LEU A 127 -7.72 -17.59 -10.97
N ASP A 128 -7.38 -18.77 -10.43
CA ASP A 128 -6.98 -19.95 -11.22
C ASP A 128 -5.81 -19.66 -12.17
N LEU A 129 -4.81 -18.94 -11.65
CA LEU A 129 -3.60 -18.58 -12.40
C LEU A 129 -2.37 -19.20 -11.78
N SER A 130 -1.48 -19.75 -12.62
CA SER A 130 -0.20 -20.23 -12.13
C SER A 130 0.64 -19.09 -11.57
N PRO A 131 1.49 -19.33 -10.54
CA PRO A 131 2.36 -18.28 -9.99
C PRO A 131 3.27 -17.63 -11.04
N ARG A 132 3.74 -18.40 -12.03
CA ARG A 132 4.56 -17.88 -13.14
C ARG A 132 3.78 -16.95 -14.05
N THR A 133 2.53 -17.30 -14.35
CA THR A 133 1.63 -16.49 -15.16
C THR A 133 1.33 -15.18 -14.45
N LEU A 134 0.97 -15.25 -13.17
CA LEU A 134 0.69 -14.10 -12.34
C LEU A 134 1.91 -13.16 -12.24
N GLU A 135 3.11 -13.72 -12.09
CA GLU A 135 4.35 -12.96 -12.05
C GLU A 135 4.59 -12.17 -13.36
N LYS A 136 4.39 -12.81 -14.52
CA LYS A 136 4.54 -12.13 -15.82
C LYS A 136 3.60 -10.94 -15.99
N VAL A 137 2.37 -11.05 -15.52
CA VAL A 137 1.39 -9.96 -15.57
C VAL A 137 1.75 -8.86 -14.59
N LEU A 138 2.05 -9.18 -13.34
CA LEU A 138 2.37 -8.22 -12.28
C LEU A 138 3.64 -7.40 -12.57
N TYR A 139 4.63 -8.02 -13.22
CA TYR A 139 5.88 -7.35 -13.59
C TYR A 139 5.89 -6.78 -15.02
N PHE A 140 4.71 -6.58 -15.62
CA PHE A 140 4.54 -5.93 -16.93
C PHE A 140 5.24 -6.64 -18.09
N ALA A 141 5.41 -7.97 -18.01
CA ALA A 141 5.98 -8.78 -19.10
C ALA A 141 4.92 -9.26 -20.08
N ASN A 142 3.67 -9.48 -19.63
CA ASN A 142 2.57 -9.99 -20.43
C ASN A 142 1.26 -9.26 -20.11
N TYR A 143 0.37 -9.23 -21.10
CA TYR A 143 -1.01 -8.76 -20.93
C TYR A 143 -1.90 -9.89 -20.40
N ILE A 144 -2.96 -9.52 -19.70
CA ILE A 144 -4.04 -10.43 -19.31
C ILE A 144 -5.36 -9.88 -19.85
N VAL A 145 -6.17 -10.76 -20.45
CA VAL A 145 -7.49 -10.40 -20.99
C VAL A 145 -8.45 -10.22 -19.82
N LEU A 146 -8.98 -9.02 -19.68
CA LEU A 146 -9.98 -8.64 -18.69
C LEU A 146 -11.38 -8.91 -19.20
N ASP A 147 -11.68 -8.46 -20.41
CA ASP A 147 -12.94 -8.69 -21.10
C ASP A 147 -12.64 -9.17 -22.53
N PRO A 148 -13.02 -10.39 -22.89
CA PRO A 148 -12.82 -10.92 -24.24
C PRO A 148 -13.76 -10.30 -25.27
N GLY A 149 -14.89 -9.68 -24.87
CA GLY A 149 -15.88 -9.14 -25.78
C GLY A 149 -16.37 -10.17 -26.81
N ALA A 150 -16.54 -9.71 -28.04
CA ALA A 150 -16.97 -10.56 -29.18
C ALA A 150 -15.73 -11.10 -29.96
N THR A 151 -14.74 -11.65 -29.27
CA THR A 151 -13.52 -12.18 -29.89
C THR A 151 -13.32 -13.66 -29.57
N ASP A 152 -12.32 -14.30 -30.20
CA ASP A 152 -11.95 -15.69 -29.93
C ASP A 152 -11.06 -15.83 -28.67
N LEU A 153 -10.81 -14.72 -27.94
CA LEU A 153 -10.01 -14.72 -26.73
C LEU A 153 -10.83 -15.23 -25.55
N SER A 154 -10.12 -15.80 -24.56
CA SER A 154 -10.74 -16.22 -23.30
C SER A 154 -10.43 -15.23 -22.19
N LYS A 155 -11.36 -15.03 -21.25
CA LYS A 155 -11.12 -14.24 -20.05
C LYS A 155 -9.95 -14.85 -19.26
N LYS A 156 -9.09 -14.00 -18.68
CA LYS A 156 -7.84 -14.39 -18.00
C LYS A 156 -6.77 -15.00 -18.92
N GLN A 157 -6.95 -15.02 -20.22
CA GLN A 157 -5.90 -15.45 -21.16
C GLN A 157 -4.73 -14.49 -21.10
N VAL A 158 -3.52 -15.05 -21.07
CA VAL A 158 -2.29 -14.25 -21.05
C VAL A 158 -1.71 -14.14 -22.44
N LEU A 159 -1.44 -12.93 -22.87
CA LEU A 159 -0.92 -12.58 -24.18
C LEU A 159 0.49 -12.00 -24.03
N THR A 160 1.38 -12.40 -24.90
CA THR A 160 2.65 -11.68 -25.12
C THR A 160 2.40 -10.34 -25.82
N GLU A 161 3.40 -9.46 -25.81
CA GLU A 161 3.29 -8.18 -26.55
C GLU A 161 2.91 -8.39 -28.03
N LYS A 162 3.51 -9.38 -28.67
CA LYS A 162 3.24 -9.71 -30.07
C LYS A 162 1.80 -10.17 -30.27
N GLU A 163 1.34 -11.12 -29.48
CA GLU A 163 -0.04 -11.64 -29.54
C GLU A 163 -1.07 -10.56 -29.23
N TYR A 164 -0.74 -9.64 -28.31
CA TYR A 164 -1.61 -8.49 -28.03
C TYR A 164 -1.72 -7.54 -29.22
N GLN A 165 -0.62 -7.24 -29.92
CA GLN A 165 -0.64 -6.40 -31.10
C GLN A 165 -1.41 -7.06 -32.27
N GLU A 166 -1.18 -8.35 -32.50
CA GLU A 166 -1.93 -9.14 -33.50
C GLU A 166 -3.44 -9.16 -33.19
N ALA A 167 -3.80 -9.35 -31.91
CA ALA A 167 -5.19 -9.29 -31.46
C ALA A 167 -5.80 -7.89 -31.67
N LYS A 168 -5.03 -6.86 -31.39
CA LYS A 168 -5.46 -5.47 -31.55
C LYS A 168 -5.65 -5.07 -33.00
N GLU A 169 -4.80 -5.57 -33.90
CA GLU A 169 -4.96 -5.40 -35.35
C GLU A 169 -6.21 -6.11 -35.88
N LYS A 170 -6.48 -7.33 -35.35
CA LYS A 170 -7.63 -8.15 -35.80
C LYS A 170 -8.98 -7.66 -35.26
N TRP A 171 -9.05 -7.27 -33.98
CA TRP A 171 -10.31 -6.98 -33.29
C TRP A 171 -10.43 -5.54 -32.76
N GLY A 172 -9.38 -4.73 -32.89
CA GLY A 172 -9.40 -3.33 -32.46
C GLY A 172 -9.72 -3.20 -30.97
N ASN A 173 -10.81 -2.50 -30.67
CA ASN A 173 -11.28 -2.24 -29.30
C ASN A 173 -12.41 -3.21 -28.86
N ALA A 174 -12.60 -4.33 -29.56
CA ALA A 174 -13.65 -5.29 -29.21
C ALA A 174 -13.34 -6.13 -27.96
N PHE A 175 -12.11 -6.07 -27.44
CA PHE A 175 -11.68 -6.71 -26.22
C PHE A 175 -10.90 -5.74 -25.34
N ARG A 176 -10.76 -6.08 -24.07
CA ARG A 176 -9.98 -5.32 -23.10
C ARG A 176 -8.94 -6.21 -22.42
N ALA A 177 -7.70 -5.78 -22.46
CA ALA A 177 -6.59 -6.43 -21.77
C ALA A 177 -5.70 -5.39 -21.09
N GLY A 178 -5.01 -5.79 -20.04
CA GLY A 178 -4.15 -4.90 -19.27
C GLY A 178 -2.95 -5.62 -18.68
N MET A 179 -2.09 -4.88 -18.01
CA MET A 179 -0.90 -5.39 -17.29
C MET A 179 -0.85 -4.85 -15.87
N GLY A 180 0.00 -5.46 -15.06
CA GLY A 180 0.28 -4.99 -13.71
C GLY A 180 -0.76 -5.35 -12.66
N ALA A 181 -0.56 -4.82 -11.47
CA ALA A 181 -1.41 -5.10 -10.33
C ALA A 181 -2.82 -4.54 -10.45
N GLU A 182 -3.01 -3.47 -11.23
CA GLU A 182 -4.32 -2.88 -11.49
C GLU A 182 -5.26 -3.86 -12.20
N SER A 183 -4.76 -4.54 -13.24
CA SER A 183 -5.52 -5.57 -13.96
C SER A 183 -5.88 -6.76 -13.08
N ILE A 184 -4.97 -7.17 -12.22
CA ILE A 184 -5.23 -8.25 -11.26
C ILE A 184 -6.25 -7.82 -10.21
N LYS A 185 -6.19 -6.56 -9.74
CA LYS A 185 -7.18 -6.00 -8.81
C LYS A 185 -8.58 -6.01 -9.41
N GLU A 186 -8.73 -5.57 -10.67
CA GLU A 186 -10.00 -5.58 -11.38
C GLU A 186 -10.58 -7.00 -11.47
N LEU A 187 -9.77 -7.98 -11.86
CA LEU A 187 -10.21 -9.38 -11.92
C LEU A 187 -10.65 -9.93 -10.55
N LEU A 188 -10.01 -9.50 -9.45
CA LEU A 188 -10.38 -9.90 -8.10
C LEU A 188 -11.67 -9.22 -7.63
N GLU A 189 -11.90 -7.96 -8.00
CA GLU A 189 -13.12 -7.21 -7.66
C GLU A 189 -14.36 -7.74 -8.38
N GLU A 190 -14.20 -8.37 -9.54
CA GLU A 190 -15.30 -8.99 -10.29
C GLU A 190 -15.75 -10.34 -9.73
N ILE A 191 -15.00 -10.96 -8.81
CA ILE A 191 -15.32 -12.28 -8.27
C ILE A 191 -16.47 -12.18 -7.25
N ASP A 192 -17.56 -12.86 -7.54
CA ASP A 192 -18.62 -13.12 -6.58
C ASP A 192 -18.28 -14.38 -5.76
N MET A 193 -17.81 -14.16 -4.54
CA MET A 193 -17.32 -15.23 -3.65
C MET A 193 -18.39 -16.28 -3.33
N GLU A 194 -19.67 -15.89 -3.27
CA GLU A 194 -20.77 -16.81 -2.92
C GLU A 194 -21.06 -17.75 -4.11
N LYS A 195 -21.19 -17.18 -5.31
CA LYS A 195 -21.42 -17.97 -6.53
C LYS A 195 -20.25 -18.91 -6.81
N GLU A 196 -19.02 -18.40 -6.75
CA GLU A 196 -17.81 -19.21 -6.99
C GLU A 196 -17.72 -20.37 -6.00
N SER A 197 -18.02 -20.12 -4.71
CA SER A 197 -18.06 -21.16 -3.68
C SER A 197 -19.11 -22.24 -3.95
N GLU A 198 -20.28 -21.85 -4.43
CA GLU A 198 -21.36 -22.80 -4.78
C GLU A 198 -21.00 -23.63 -6.02
N GLU A 199 -20.42 -23.01 -7.04
CA GLU A 199 -19.99 -23.69 -8.26
C GLU A 199 -18.87 -24.69 -7.95
N LEU A 200 -17.86 -24.31 -7.16
CA LEU A 200 -16.79 -25.19 -6.74
C LEU A 200 -17.30 -26.36 -5.89
N LYS A 201 -18.24 -26.11 -4.97
CA LYS A 201 -18.89 -27.20 -4.18
C LYS A 201 -19.66 -28.17 -5.07
N ARG A 202 -20.31 -27.68 -6.12
CA ARG A 202 -21.03 -28.51 -7.10
C ARG A 202 -20.05 -29.34 -7.92
N GLY A 203 -19.01 -28.69 -8.48
CA GLY A 203 -17.95 -29.38 -9.23
C GLY A 203 -17.22 -30.42 -8.41
N LEU A 204 -16.99 -30.17 -7.12
CA LEU A 204 -16.38 -31.14 -6.20
C LEU A 204 -17.22 -32.40 -6.01
N LYS A 205 -18.56 -32.28 -5.99
CA LYS A 205 -19.46 -33.43 -5.89
C LYS A 205 -19.49 -34.29 -7.15
N GLU A 206 -19.34 -33.67 -8.32
CA GLU A 206 -19.36 -34.31 -9.63
C GLU A 206 -18.00 -34.88 -10.04
N SER A 207 -16.90 -34.40 -9.43
CA SER A 207 -15.56 -34.86 -9.76
C SER A 207 -15.12 -36.09 -8.96
N THR A 208 -14.41 -36.99 -9.61
CA THR A 208 -13.85 -38.22 -9.05
C THR A 208 -12.33 -38.29 -9.26
N GLY A 209 -11.61 -38.96 -8.34
CA GLY A 209 -10.17 -39.19 -8.46
C GLY A 209 -9.32 -37.92 -8.32
N GLN A 210 -8.28 -37.76 -9.15
CA GLN A 210 -7.33 -36.65 -9.10
C GLN A 210 -7.93 -35.25 -9.31
N LYS A 211 -9.12 -35.14 -9.90
CA LYS A 211 -9.83 -33.86 -10.07
C LYS A 211 -10.45 -33.32 -8.77
N ARG A 212 -10.41 -34.10 -7.69
CA ARG A 212 -11.02 -33.78 -6.41
C ARG A 212 -10.05 -33.12 -5.41
N GLY A 213 -8.75 -33.08 -5.74
CA GLY A 213 -7.67 -32.54 -4.90
C GLY A 213 -7.28 -31.12 -5.22
#